data_ec7e6a496962beac1bda29e63bd305ac
#
_entry.id   ec7e6a496962beac1bda29e63bd305ac
#
_cell.length_a   1.000
_cell.length_b   1.000
_cell.length_c   1.000
_cell.angle_alpha   90.00
_cell.angle_beta   90.00
_cell.angle_gamma   90.00
#
_symmetry.space_group_name_H-M   'P 1'
#
loop_
_entity.id
_entity.type
_entity.pdbx_description
1 polymer ?
#
loop_
_entity_poly.entity_id
_entity_poly.type
_entity_poly.pdbx_seq_one_letter_code
_entity_poly.pdbx_strand_id
1 'polypeptide(L)'
;MKKILIYNSGGGLGDAIQLFTLILSIKKSFINSKLFYLGSHDNHYEGKLKEYNIKLENLNLNLKYFGFRLWHLFFVKKNFKNTNIINFDLIIDLQSKLRNSLILKQIPHSHFYSSTLNYKLCTIKNDYKHKDHLKNLSLMLGQEIIEEKYNINSLNKNLINEAKRLLPANNYVGFSLTQGNAYRKKSWSLNNFILLANELVKRKKTPVFFINEDQKLIEEIKNKIPQALFPEKNSNLNSPALVTALASRLDYAISIDNGIMHMMSLAEIPMIVLFGPTNSDKFAPKYNSIKILDSKILYKSKNINLITVKDVLGSI
;
A
#
# COMPACT_ATOMS: atom_id res chain seq x y z
N MET A 1 -12.75 10.13 25.11
CA MET A 1 -12.39 9.23 23.98
C MET A 1 -12.05 10.10 22.79
N LYS A 2 -10.80 10.02 22.28
CA LYS A 2 -10.34 10.85 21.13
C LYS A 2 -11.00 10.37 19.84
N LYS A 3 -11.43 11.33 19.00
CA LYS A 3 -11.94 11.07 17.65
C LYS A 3 -10.88 11.52 16.65
N ILE A 4 -10.35 10.60 15.86
CA ILE A 4 -9.26 10.85 14.91
C ILE A 4 -9.75 10.52 13.51
N LEU A 5 -9.65 11.50 12.59
CA LEU A 5 -10.00 11.33 11.19
C LEU A 5 -8.74 11.12 10.35
N ILE A 6 -8.72 10.05 9.58
CA ILE A 6 -7.65 9.76 8.60
C ILE A 6 -8.22 9.95 7.20
N TYR A 7 -7.58 10.82 6.42
CA TYR A 7 -7.97 11.11 5.04
C TYR A 7 -7.06 10.44 4.03
N ASN A 8 -7.67 9.80 3.03
CA ASN A 8 -6.97 9.23 1.89
C ASN A 8 -7.68 9.56 0.57
N SER A 9 -7.00 10.26 -0.34
CA SER A 9 -7.52 10.50 -1.69
C SER A 9 -7.12 9.43 -2.72
N GLY A 10 -6.28 8.48 -2.34
CA GLY A 10 -5.88 7.37 -3.19
C GLY A 10 -7.04 6.38 -3.38
N GLY A 11 -7.24 5.93 -4.63
CA GLY A 11 -8.33 5.01 -4.97
C GLY A 11 -7.88 3.55 -5.09
N GLY A 12 -6.59 3.26 -4.97
CA GLY A 12 -6.04 1.92 -5.11
C GLY A 12 -5.93 1.17 -3.78
N LEU A 13 -5.98 -0.16 -3.86
CA LEU A 13 -5.73 -1.02 -2.68
C LEU A 13 -4.35 -0.76 -2.06
N GLY A 14 -3.32 -0.53 -2.88
CA GLY A 14 -1.98 -0.19 -2.41
C GLY A 14 -1.95 1.10 -1.60
N ASP A 15 -2.69 2.14 -2.02
CA ASP A 15 -2.80 3.40 -1.27
C ASP A 15 -3.44 3.20 0.12
N ALA A 16 -4.40 2.28 0.24
CA ALA A 16 -5.02 1.94 1.51
C ALA A 16 -4.08 1.10 2.40
N ILE A 17 -3.37 0.12 1.83
CA ILE A 17 -2.42 -0.73 2.58
C ILE A 17 -1.26 0.10 3.15
N GLN A 18 -0.77 1.11 2.43
CA GLN A 18 0.27 2.03 2.93
C GLN A 18 -0.11 2.75 4.23
N LEU A 19 -1.41 2.86 4.53
CA LEU A 19 -1.88 3.47 5.78
C LEU A 19 -1.90 2.49 6.96
N PHE A 20 -1.70 1.19 6.77
CA PHE A 20 -1.82 0.19 7.84
C PHE A 20 -0.92 0.53 9.04
N THR A 21 0.36 0.78 8.80
CA THR A 21 1.31 1.16 9.86
C THR A 21 0.84 2.41 10.62
N LEU A 22 0.39 3.46 9.91
CA LEU A 22 -0.13 4.66 10.56
C LEU A 22 -1.36 4.34 11.42
N ILE A 23 -2.34 3.63 10.85
CA ILE A 23 -3.60 3.32 11.54
C ILE A 23 -3.33 2.48 12.79
N LEU A 24 -2.51 1.45 12.68
CA LEU A 24 -2.16 0.56 13.78
C LEU A 24 -1.37 1.30 14.87
N SER A 25 -0.41 2.13 14.48
CA SER A 25 0.39 2.94 15.41
C SER A 25 -0.47 3.95 16.18
N ILE A 26 -1.39 4.64 15.48
CA ILE A 26 -2.35 5.56 16.13
C ILE A 26 -3.25 4.78 17.08
N LYS A 27 -3.78 3.63 16.66
CA LYS A 27 -4.64 2.80 17.51
C LYS A 27 -3.92 2.29 18.75
N LYS A 28 -2.66 1.91 18.64
CA LYS A 28 -1.82 1.47 19.76
C LYS A 28 -1.50 2.61 20.73
N SER A 29 -1.14 3.78 20.20
CA SER A 29 -0.73 4.94 21.02
C SER A 29 -1.94 5.66 21.66
N PHE A 30 -3.15 5.51 21.09
CA PHE A 30 -4.38 6.13 21.58
C PHE A 30 -5.46 5.06 21.81
N ILE A 31 -5.26 4.21 22.82
CA ILE A 31 -6.06 2.98 23.10
C ILE A 31 -7.57 3.25 23.10
N ASN A 32 -8.03 4.37 23.65
CA ASN A 32 -9.44 4.74 23.73
C ASN A 32 -9.90 5.67 22.60
N SER A 33 -9.22 5.66 21.43
CA SER A 33 -9.64 6.50 20.32
C SER A 33 -10.62 5.79 19.39
N LYS A 34 -11.54 6.58 18.80
CA LYS A 34 -12.32 6.21 17.63
C LYS A 34 -11.61 6.71 16.37
N LEU A 35 -11.30 5.80 15.48
CA LEU A 35 -10.66 6.12 14.20
C LEU A 35 -11.72 6.18 13.10
N PHE A 36 -11.75 7.31 12.42
CA PHE A 36 -12.62 7.56 11.28
C PHE A 36 -11.80 7.61 10.00
N TYR A 37 -12.41 7.14 8.93
CA TYR A 37 -11.85 7.18 7.59
C TYR A 37 -12.71 8.06 6.69
N LEU A 38 -12.07 8.93 5.94
CA LEU A 38 -12.67 9.69 4.85
C LEU A 38 -11.88 9.44 3.58
N GLY A 39 -12.51 8.81 2.60
CA GLY A 39 -11.91 8.53 1.31
C GLY A 39 -12.50 9.38 0.20
N SER A 40 -11.74 9.57 -0.87
CA SER A 40 -12.29 10.08 -2.14
C SER A 40 -12.95 8.99 -2.98
N HIS A 41 -12.69 7.74 -2.64
CA HIS A 41 -13.20 6.51 -3.27
C HIS A 41 -13.79 5.61 -2.19
N ASP A 42 -14.32 4.46 -2.61
CA ASP A 42 -14.89 3.46 -1.71
C ASP A 42 -13.92 3.06 -0.60
N ASN A 43 -14.47 2.79 0.57
CA ASN A 43 -13.69 2.35 1.72
C ASN A 43 -13.25 0.90 1.55
N HIS A 44 -12.00 0.71 1.17
CA HIS A 44 -11.43 -0.63 0.98
C HIS A 44 -11.38 -1.45 2.28
N TYR A 45 -11.32 -0.82 3.45
CA TYR A 45 -11.27 -1.54 4.74
C TYR A 45 -12.57 -2.26 5.06
N GLU A 46 -13.72 -1.74 4.60
CA GLU A 46 -15.03 -2.41 4.67
C GLU A 46 -15.29 -3.35 3.47
N GLY A 47 -14.50 -3.18 2.39
CA GLY A 47 -14.60 -3.95 1.16
C GLY A 47 -13.50 -5.00 1.02
N LYS A 48 -12.65 -4.84 0.00
CA LYS A 48 -11.63 -5.84 -0.40
C LYS A 48 -10.55 -6.11 0.66
N LEU A 49 -10.32 -5.18 1.60
CA LEU A 49 -9.33 -5.32 2.68
C LEU A 49 -9.95 -5.73 4.03
N LYS A 50 -11.23 -6.11 4.07
CA LYS A 50 -11.92 -6.47 5.32
C LYS A 50 -11.25 -7.61 6.10
N GLU A 51 -10.62 -8.55 5.40
CA GLU A 51 -9.97 -9.72 6.00
C GLU A 51 -8.69 -9.38 6.78
N TYR A 52 -8.14 -8.17 6.61
CA TYR A 52 -7.02 -7.68 7.42
C TYR A 52 -7.45 -7.17 8.81
N ASN A 53 -8.75 -7.12 9.09
CA ASN A 53 -9.32 -6.68 10.37
C ASN A 53 -8.93 -5.26 10.81
N ILE A 54 -8.63 -4.38 9.85
CA ILE A 54 -8.38 -2.96 10.11
C ILE A 54 -9.72 -2.25 10.25
N LYS A 55 -10.17 -2.05 11.49
CA LYS A 55 -11.48 -1.43 11.78
C LYS A 55 -11.37 0.09 11.84
N LEU A 56 -12.11 0.76 10.97
CA LEU A 56 -12.29 2.21 10.90
C LEU A 56 -13.77 2.54 10.71
N GLU A 57 -14.25 3.61 11.35
CA GLU A 57 -15.61 4.10 11.08
C GLU A 57 -15.60 4.99 9.83
N ASN A 58 -16.48 4.74 8.89
CA ASN A 58 -16.53 5.55 7.68
C ASN A 58 -17.22 6.90 7.94
N LEU A 59 -16.55 8.00 7.63
CA LEU A 59 -17.16 9.34 7.65
C LEU A 59 -17.82 9.60 6.29
N ASN A 60 -19.14 9.52 6.25
CA ASN A 60 -19.89 9.87 5.03
C ASN A 60 -20.35 11.33 5.09
N LEU A 61 -19.82 12.14 4.19
CA LEU A 61 -20.23 13.54 4.02
C LEU A 61 -21.17 13.76 2.83
N ASN A 62 -21.65 12.69 2.17
CA ASN A 62 -22.46 12.77 0.94
C ASN A 62 -21.81 13.60 -0.17
N LEU A 63 -20.48 13.60 -0.26
CA LEU A 63 -19.68 14.29 -1.27
C LEU A 63 -18.87 13.24 -2.05
N LYS A 64 -19.38 12.83 -3.21
CA LYS A 64 -18.68 11.89 -4.10
C LYS A 64 -17.31 12.46 -4.51
N TYR A 65 -16.28 11.62 -4.54
CA TYR A 65 -14.90 12.01 -4.86
C TYR A 65 -14.41 13.18 -3.98
N PHE A 66 -14.59 13.03 -2.67
CA PHE A 66 -14.21 14.06 -1.70
C PHE A 66 -12.80 14.61 -1.96
N GLY A 67 -12.70 15.94 -1.97
CA GLY A 67 -11.45 16.64 -2.22
C GLY A 67 -11.11 16.88 -3.71
N PHE A 68 -11.79 16.23 -4.67
CA PHE A 68 -11.51 16.41 -6.10
C PHE A 68 -12.19 17.65 -6.71
N ARG A 69 -13.19 18.20 -6.06
CA ARG A 69 -13.97 19.36 -6.55
C ARG A 69 -13.79 20.55 -5.62
N LEU A 70 -13.48 21.73 -6.17
CA LEU A 70 -13.32 22.97 -5.37
C LEU A 70 -14.59 23.36 -4.62
N TRP A 71 -15.77 23.13 -5.21
CA TRP A 71 -17.05 23.44 -4.57
C TRP A 71 -17.31 22.64 -3.28
N HIS A 72 -16.60 21.53 -3.03
CA HIS A 72 -16.64 20.83 -1.74
C HIS A 72 -16.30 21.77 -0.58
N LEU A 73 -15.48 22.80 -0.81
CA LEU A 73 -15.13 23.80 0.21
C LEU A 73 -16.36 24.46 0.85
N PHE A 74 -17.41 24.68 0.06
CA PHE A 74 -18.62 25.35 0.52
C PHE A 74 -19.62 24.40 1.19
N PHE A 75 -19.61 23.12 0.84
CA PHE A 75 -20.60 22.15 1.30
C PHE A 75 -20.12 21.27 2.45
N VAL A 76 -18.81 21.09 2.61
CA VAL A 76 -18.27 20.17 3.62
C VAL A 76 -18.73 20.54 5.04
N LYS A 77 -18.70 21.83 5.39
CA LYS A 77 -19.12 22.31 6.72
C LYS A 77 -20.62 22.08 6.96
N LYS A 78 -21.45 22.32 5.95
CA LYS A 78 -22.91 22.06 6.00
C LYS A 78 -23.18 20.56 6.16
N ASN A 79 -22.55 19.74 5.33
CA ASN A 79 -22.78 18.30 5.35
C ASN A 79 -22.23 17.64 6.61
N PHE A 80 -21.14 18.18 7.19
CA PHE A 80 -20.60 17.69 8.45
C PHE A 80 -21.58 17.92 9.61
N LYS A 81 -22.34 19.02 9.64
CA LYS A 81 -23.38 19.26 10.65
C LYS A 81 -24.46 18.19 10.67
N ASN A 82 -24.68 17.48 9.59
CA ASN A 82 -25.64 16.37 9.49
C ASN A 82 -25.08 15.06 10.06
N THR A 83 -23.83 15.05 10.52
CA THR A 83 -23.23 13.92 11.23
C THR A 83 -23.44 14.11 12.73
N ASN A 84 -23.44 12.99 13.48
CA ASN A 84 -23.51 13.04 14.94
C ASN A 84 -22.15 13.38 15.60
N ILE A 85 -21.22 13.94 14.84
CA ILE A 85 -19.86 14.27 15.30
C ILE A 85 -19.76 15.78 15.45
N ILE A 86 -19.41 16.25 16.65
CA ILE A 86 -19.25 17.69 16.93
C ILE A 86 -17.92 18.19 16.35
N ASN A 87 -16.83 17.51 16.68
CA ASN A 87 -15.49 17.83 16.19
C ASN A 87 -14.60 16.59 16.20
N PHE A 88 -13.45 16.66 15.52
CA PHE A 88 -12.36 15.73 15.66
C PHE A 88 -11.24 16.29 16.54
N ASP A 89 -10.64 15.46 17.38
CA ASP A 89 -9.47 15.85 18.14
C ASP A 89 -8.25 15.98 17.22
N LEU A 90 -8.19 15.16 16.17
CA LEU A 90 -7.11 15.16 15.20
C LEU A 90 -7.63 14.79 13.80
N ILE A 91 -7.22 15.57 12.79
CA ILE A 91 -7.35 15.21 11.37
C ILE A 91 -5.95 14.96 10.81
N ILE A 92 -5.76 13.82 10.15
CA ILE A 92 -4.51 13.42 9.50
C ILE A 92 -4.71 13.40 7.99
N ASP A 93 -4.03 14.33 7.30
CA ASP A 93 -3.98 14.43 5.84
C ASP A 93 -2.57 14.11 5.33
N LEU A 94 -2.41 12.96 4.69
CA LEU A 94 -1.14 12.51 4.13
C LEU A 94 -0.99 12.79 2.62
N GLN A 95 -1.96 13.48 2.02
CA GLN A 95 -2.04 13.57 0.56
C GLN A 95 -1.26 14.72 -0.08
N SER A 96 -0.82 15.71 0.71
CA SER A 96 -0.01 16.86 0.26
C SER A 96 -0.63 17.65 -0.90
N LYS A 97 -1.97 17.68 -1.02
CA LYS A 97 -2.70 18.42 -2.07
C LYS A 97 -3.43 19.60 -1.45
N LEU A 98 -2.98 20.82 -1.78
CA LEU A 98 -3.49 22.06 -1.16
C LEU A 98 -5.03 22.13 -1.16
N ARG A 99 -5.67 21.86 -2.30
CA ARG A 99 -7.13 21.84 -2.39
C ARG A 99 -7.77 20.90 -1.36
N ASN A 100 -7.28 19.67 -1.27
CA ASN A 100 -7.82 18.67 -0.34
C ASN A 100 -7.63 19.10 1.11
N SER A 101 -6.44 19.58 1.44
CA SER A 101 -6.13 20.07 2.80
C SER A 101 -7.00 21.26 3.20
N LEU A 102 -7.27 22.20 2.29
CA LEU A 102 -8.15 23.34 2.55
C LEU A 102 -9.60 22.92 2.77
N ILE A 103 -10.09 21.93 2.00
CA ILE A 103 -11.44 21.37 2.18
C ILE A 103 -11.53 20.63 3.52
N LEU A 104 -10.54 19.80 3.87
CA LEU A 104 -10.49 19.07 5.13
C LEU A 104 -10.48 20.02 6.35
N LYS A 105 -9.79 21.15 6.26
CA LYS A 105 -9.76 22.16 7.33
C LYS A 105 -11.12 22.81 7.63
N GLN A 106 -12.12 22.65 6.77
CA GLN A 106 -13.49 23.09 7.07
C GLN A 106 -14.23 22.15 8.03
N ILE A 107 -13.74 20.91 8.22
CA ILE A 107 -14.26 19.97 9.21
C ILE A 107 -13.80 20.46 10.60
N PRO A 108 -14.69 20.62 11.59
CA PRO A 108 -14.30 21.03 12.95
C PRO A 108 -13.26 20.09 13.55
N HIS A 109 -12.16 20.65 14.06
CA HIS A 109 -11.06 19.87 14.63
C HIS A 109 -10.23 20.70 15.63
N SER A 110 -9.58 20.01 16.56
CA SER A 110 -8.62 20.62 17.48
C SER A 110 -7.21 20.66 16.88
N HIS A 111 -6.78 19.57 16.27
CA HIS A 111 -5.46 19.44 15.64
C HIS A 111 -5.59 19.00 14.20
N PHE A 112 -4.78 19.62 13.33
CA PHE A 112 -4.70 19.30 11.90
C PHE A 112 -3.25 19.00 11.53
N TYR A 113 -3.01 17.83 10.98
CA TYR A 113 -1.72 17.41 10.44
C TYR A 113 -1.80 17.26 8.93
N SER A 114 -0.92 17.92 8.20
CA SER A 114 -0.78 17.78 6.76
C SER A 114 0.63 18.14 6.31
N SER A 115 1.23 17.33 5.44
CA SER A 115 2.50 17.65 4.78
C SER A 115 2.39 18.69 3.68
N THR A 116 1.17 19.20 3.41
CA THR A 116 0.89 20.23 2.40
C THR A 116 1.61 21.53 2.74
N LEU A 117 2.18 22.17 1.70
CA LEU A 117 2.98 23.39 1.84
C LEU A 117 4.09 23.26 2.88
N ASN A 118 4.76 22.12 2.90
CA ASN A 118 5.82 21.81 3.86
C ASN A 118 5.35 22.02 5.31
N TYR A 119 4.24 21.37 5.66
CA TYR A 119 3.58 21.38 6.98
C TYR A 119 3.02 22.74 7.46
N LYS A 120 2.99 23.77 6.59
CA LYS A 120 2.45 25.09 6.96
C LYS A 120 0.98 25.07 7.37
N LEU A 121 0.23 24.04 7.02
CA LEU A 121 -1.19 23.91 7.39
C LEU A 121 -1.40 23.20 8.74
N CYS A 122 -0.38 22.61 9.35
CA CYS A 122 -0.48 22.01 10.68
C CYS A 122 -0.91 23.04 11.73
N THR A 123 -1.72 22.59 12.70
CA THR A 123 -2.18 23.45 13.80
C THR A 123 -1.01 23.90 14.67
N ILE A 124 -0.15 22.97 15.08
CA ILE A 124 1.06 23.26 15.83
C ILE A 124 2.20 23.42 14.84
N LYS A 125 2.94 24.55 14.95
CA LYS A 125 4.10 24.81 14.11
C LYS A 125 5.32 24.19 14.77
N ASN A 126 6.07 23.42 13.98
CA ASN A 126 7.31 22.78 14.39
C ASN A 126 8.22 22.60 13.17
N ASP A 127 9.46 22.25 13.40
CA ASP A 127 10.41 21.93 12.33
C ASP A 127 10.26 20.46 11.91
N TYR A 128 9.25 20.21 11.08
CA TYR A 128 8.91 18.88 10.56
C TYR A 128 9.89 18.46 9.46
N LYS A 129 11.07 17.97 9.84
CA LYS A 129 12.13 17.55 8.90
C LYS A 129 12.11 16.06 8.58
N HIS A 130 11.36 15.26 9.33
CA HIS A 130 11.35 13.82 9.13
C HIS A 130 10.61 13.43 7.85
N LYS A 131 11.19 12.51 7.08
CA LYS A 131 10.47 11.84 5.98
C LYS A 131 9.37 10.90 6.51
N ASP A 132 9.40 10.59 7.80
CA ASP A 132 8.48 9.70 8.50
C ASP A 132 7.33 10.52 9.13
N HIS A 133 6.12 10.21 8.70
CA HIS A 133 4.91 10.87 9.20
C HIS A 133 4.63 10.58 10.67
N LEU A 134 4.98 9.39 11.19
CA LEU A 134 4.76 9.05 12.61
C LEU A 134 5.63 9.92 13.50
N LYS A 135 6.91 10.12 13.14
CA LYS A 135 7.82 11.00 13.89
C LYS A 135 7.35 12.45 13.87
N ASN A 136 6.89 12.94 12.72
CA ASN A 136 6.34 14.30 12.62
C ASN A 136 5.04 14.45 13.42
N LEU A 137 4.16 13.44 13.44
CA LEU A 137 2.96 13.42 14.28
C LEU A 137 3.32 13.41 15.76
N SER A 138 4.31 12.62 16.17
CA SER A 138 4.83 12.62 17.56
C SER A 138 5.30 14.00 17.98
N LEU A 139 6.08 14.69 17.13
CA LEU A 139 6.51 16.06 17.38
C LEU A 139 5.33 17.03 17.50
N MET A 140 4.34 16.92 16.63
CA MET A 140 3.17 17.78 16.67
C MET A 140 2.33 17.60 17.92
N LEU A 141 2.18 16.36 18.38
CA LEU A 141 1.33 16.03 19.52
C LEU A 141 2.04 16.10 20.86
N GLY A 142 3.37 16.30 20.87
CA GLY A 142 4.18 16.25 22.09
C GLY A 142 4.12 14.89 22.81
N GLN A 143 3.77 13.83 22.07
CA GLN A 143 3.61 12.47 22.59
C GLN A 143 4.23 11.48 21.59
N GLU A 144 4.98 10.52 22.09
CA GLU A 144 5.53 9.45 21.25
C GLU A 144 4.42 8.59 20.66
N ILE A 145 4.48 8.37 19.37
CA ILE A 145 3.63 7.42 18.65
C ILE A 145 4.45 6.16 18.40
N ILE A 146 4.08 5.09 19.09
CA ILE A 146 4.74 3.79 18.99
C ILE A 146 4.39 3.17 17.63
N GLU A 147 5.42 2.93 16.82
CA GLU A 147 5.22 2.26 15.53
C GLU A 147 4.67 0.85 15.73
N GLU A 148 3.59 0.56 15.02
CA GLU A 148 2.98 -0.77 14.98
C GLU A 148 2.80 -1.20 13.53
N LYS A 149 3.43 -2.32 13.19
CA LYS A 149 3.32 -2.93 11.87
C LYS A 149 2.21 -3.97 11.83
N TYR A 150 1.76 -4.30 10.63
CA TYR A 150 0.79 -5.36 10.45
C TYR A 150 1.41 -6.71 10.82
N ASN A 151 0.73 -7.46 11.69
CA ASN A 151 1.15 -8.79 12.08
C ASN A 151 0.40 -9.82 11.21
N ILE A 152 1.12 -10.55 10.36
CA ILE A 152 0.54 -11.56 9.48
C ILE A 152 -0.20 -12.67 10.25
N ASN A 153 0.19 -12.97 11.48
CA ASN A 153 -0.50 -13.94 12.32
C ASN A 153 -1.92 -13.50 12.73
N SER A 154 -2.28 -12.23 12.50
CA SER A 154 -3.66 -11.74 12.69
C SER A 154 -4.59 -12.10 11.53
N LEU A 155 -4.07 -12.63 10.41
CA LEU A 155 -4.90 -13.15 9.33
C LEU A 155 -5.70 -14.38 9.78
N ASN A 156 -6.84 -14.57 9.12
CA ASN A 156 -7.65 -15.77 9.33
C ASN A 156 -6.81 -17.03 9.08
N LYS A 157 -6.88 -17.99 10.01
CA LYS A 157 -6.16 -19.28 9.90
C LYS A 157 -6.48 -20.02 8.61
N ASN A 158 -7.69 -19.88 8.07
CA ASN A 158 -8.06 -20.49 6.79
C ASN A 158 -7.20 -19.96 5.64
N LEU A 159 -6.87 -18.68 5.60
CA LEU A 159 -5.99 -18.09 4.57
C LEU A 159 -4.55 -18.61 4.71
N ILE A 160 -4.06 -18.71 5.94
CA ILE A 160 -2.72 -19.26 6.21
C ILE A 160 -2.64 -20.74 5.80
N ASN A 161 -3.68 -21.52 6.13
CA ASN A 161 -3.74 -22.93 5.75
C ASN A 161 -3.87 -23.10 4.23
N GLU A 162 -4.66 -22.27 3.58
CA GLU A 162 -4.82 -22.24 2.13
C GLU A 162 -3.49 -21.90 1.44
N ALA A 163 -2.75 -20.92 1.93
CA ALA A 163 -1.42 -20.60 1.41
C ALA A 163 -0.45 -21.79 1.54
N LYS A 164 -0.49 -22.52 2.66
CA LYS A 164 0.31 -23.75 2.83
C LYS A 164 -0.12 -24.86 1.88
N ARG A 165 -1.42 -25.00 1.60
CA ARG A 165 -1.94 -25.97 0.65
C ARG A 165 -1.51 -25.68 -0.78
N LEU A 166 -1.54 -24.39 -1.17
CA LEU A 166 -1.20 -23.94 -2.51
C LEU A 166 0.31 -23.91 -2.76
N LEU A 167 1.09 -23.62 -1.73
CA LEU A 167 2.56 -23.56 -1.76
C LEU A 167 3.14 -24.44 -0.63
N PRO A 168 3.07 -25.78 -0.76
CA PRO A 168 3.44 -26.69 0.33
C PRO A 168 4.94 -26.84 0.54
N ALA A 169 5.75 -26.62 -0.50
CA ALA A 169 7.21 -26.77 -0.47
C ALA A 169 7.92 -25.48 -0.01
N ASN A 170 9.20 -25.37 -0.33
CA ASN A 170 10.07 -24.22 -0.15
C ASN A 170 10.66 -23.79 -1.49
N ASN A 171 11.57 -22.83 -1.50
CA ASN A 171 12.28 -22.31 -2.68
C ASN A 171 11.39 -21.58 -3.68
N TYR A 172 10.32 -20.95 -3.20
CA TYR A 172 9.43 -20.15 -4.02
C TYR A 172 9.95 -18.72 -4.19
N VAL A 173 9.86 -18.20 -5.41
CA VAL A 173 10.14 -16.79 -5.71
C VAL A 173 8.90 -16.16 -6.30
N GLY A 174 8.40 -15.10 -5.65
CA GLY A 174 7.19 -14.40 -6.07
C GLY A 174 7.47 -13.37 -7.16
N PHE A 175 6.55 -13.29 -8.13
CA PHE A 175 6.58 -12.30 -9.20
C PHE A 175 5.26 -11.52 -9.27
N SER A 176 5.35 -10.20 -9.18
CA SER A 176 4.23 -9.30 -9.40
C SER A 176 4.54 -8.34 -10.54
N LEU A 177 3.91 -8.56 -11.68
CA LEU A 177 4.24 -7.92 -12.94
C LEU A 177 3.12 -7.05 -13.52
N THR A 178 1.87 -7.20 -13.06
CA THR A 178 0.73 -6.47 -13.60
C THR A 178 0.61 -5.07 -12.99
N GLN A 179 0.33 -4.08 -13.83
CA GLN A 179 0.05 -2.72 -13.37
C GLN A 179 -1.45 -2.43 -13.46
N GLY A 180 -2.02 -1.77 -12.43
CA GLY A 180 -3.44 -1.45 -12.40
C GLY A 180 -3.86 -0.32 -13.36
N ASN A 181 -2.93 0.51 -13.84
CA ASN A 181 -3.18 1.61 -14.77
C ASN A 181 -2.11 1.64 -15.85
N ALA A 182 -2.49 1.23 -17.07
CA ALA A 182 -1.61 1.12 -18.23
C ALA A 182 -0.95 2.46 -18.62
N TYR A 183 -1.63 3.60 -18.43
CA TYR A 183 -1.08 4.92 -18.78
C TYR A 183 0.17 5.31 -17.97
N ARG A 184 0.38 4.69 -16.81
CA ARG A 184 1.53 5.03 -15.94
C ARG A 184 2.86 4.44 -16.40
N LYS A 185 2.87 3.55 -17.41
CA LYS A 185 4.08 2.93 -17.99
C LYS A 185 5.06 2.38 -16.93
N LYS A 186 4.52 1.68 -15.93
CA LYS A 186 5.30 1.11 -14.81
C LYS A 186 5.73 -0.33 -15.06
N SER A 187 5.31 -0.95 -16.16
CA SER A 187 5.57 -2.36 -16.43
C SER A 187 7.00 -2.57 -16.88
N TRP A 188 7.69 -3.46 -16.21
CA TRP A 188 8.88 -4.09 -16.74
C TRP A 188 8.47 -5.13 -17.79
N SER A 189 9.28 -5.34 -18.84
CA SER A 189 8.84 -6.17 -19.96
C SER A 189 8.59 -7.62 -19.53
N LEU A 190 7.55 -8.23 -20.08
CA LEU A 190 7.25 -9.65 -19.80
C LEU A 190 8.43 -10.55 -20.16
N ASN A 191 9.14 -10.24 -21.26
CA ASN A 191 10.32 -10.99 -21.67
C ASN A 191 11.41 -10.97 -20.59
N ASN A 192 11.64 -9.85 -19.93
CA ASN A 192 12.62 -9.76 -18.84
C ASN A 192 12.18 -10.60 -17.64
N PHE A 193 10.88 -10.60 -17.28
CA PHE A 193 10.36 -11.48 -16.23
C PHE A 193 10.55 -12.94 -16.57
N ILE A 194 10.29 -13.34 -17.82
CA ILE A 194 10.48 -14.73 -18.30
C ILE A 194 11.95 -15.13 -18.25
N LEU A 195 12.84 -14.27 -18.74
CA LEU A 195 14.28 -14.53 -18.70
C LEU A 195 14.77 -14.69 -17.26
N LEU A 196 14.36 -13.77 -16.37
CA LEU A 196 14.72 -13.84 -14.96
C LEU A 196 14.19 -15.11 -14.29
N ALA A 197 12.94 -15.45 -14.51
CA ALA A 197 12.33 -16.65 -13.94
C ALA A 197 13.02 -17.94 -14.42
N ASN A 198 13.38 -18.03 -15.70
CA ASN A 198 14.13 -19.15 -16.23
C ASN A 198 15.54 -19.27 -15.61
N GLU A 199 16.24 -18.17 -15.38
CA GLU A 199 17.52 -18.18 -14.66
C GLU A 199 17.35 -18.65 -13.21
N LEU A 200 16.24 -18.30 -12.56
CA LEU A 200 15.95 -18.75 -11.19
C LEU A 200 15.55 -20.25 -11.16
N VAL A 201 14.86 -20.76 -12.18
CA VAL A 201 14.58 -22.20 -12.33
C VAL A 201 15.88 -23.00 -12.44
N LYS A 202 16.88 -22.52 -13.20
CA LYS A 202 18.21 -23.15 -13.25
C LYS A 202 18.88 -23.19 -11.87
N ARG A 203 18.58 -22.24 -10.99
CA ARG A 203 19.04 -22.18 -9.59
C ARG A 203 18.13 -22.95 -8.62
N LYS A 204 17.28 -23.85 -9.13
CA LYS A 204 16.32 -24.68 -8.36
C LYS A 204 15.29 -23.88 -7.57
N LYS A 205 14.93 -22.69 -8.05
CA LYS A 205 13.82 -21.88 -7.52
C LYS A 205 12.56 -22.14 -8.34
N THR A 206 11.40 -22.08 -7.68
CA THR A 206 10.08 -22.24 -8.30
C THR A 206 9.42 -20.86 -8.42
N PRO A 207 9.21 -20.35 -9.64
CA PRO A 207 8.55 -19.07 -9.86
C PRO A 207 7.06 -19.14 -9.52
N VAL A 208 6.58 -18.16 -8.74
CA VAL A 208 5.18 -18.00 -8.34
C VAL A 208 4.68 -16.66 -8.85
N PHE A 209 3.74 -16.68 -9.78
CA PHE A 209 3.20 -15.45 -10.38
C PHE A 209 1.85 -15.08 -9.77
N PHE A 210 1.75 -13.85 -9.31
CA PHE A 210 0.51 -13.27 -8.77
C PHE A 210 -0.27 -12.61 -9.90
N ILE A 211 -1.11 -13.41 -10.56
CA ILE A 211 -1.97 -13.02 -11.68
C ILE A 211 -3.31 -13.73 -11.52
N ASN A 212 -4.39 -12.97 -11.36
CA ASN A 212 -5.70 -13.54 -11.08
C ASN A 212 -6.52 -13.82 -12.34
N GLU A 213 -6.75 -12.81 -13.18
CA GLU A 213 -7.81 -12.84 -14.20
C GLU A 213 -7.30 -12.85 -15.65
N ASP A 214 -6.00 -12.63 -15.89
CA ASP A 214 -5.45 -12.60 -17.24
C ASP A 214 -5.03 -14.00 -17.73
N GLN A 215 -6.00 -14.76 -18.25
CA GLN A 215 -5.78 -16.11 -18.74
C GLN A 215 -4.74 -16.16 -19.87
N LYS A 216 -4.73 -15.18 -20.79
CA LYS A 216 -3.78 -15.15 -21.91
C LYS A 216 -2.35 -14.99 -21.41
N LEU A 217 -2.15 -14.08 -20.46
CA LEU A 217 -0.85 -13.85 -19.84
C LEU A 217 -0.35 -15.09 -19.08
N ILE A 218 -1.26 -15.77 -18.36
CA ILE A 218 -0.94 -17.01 -17.65
C ILE A 218 -0.50 -18.11 -18.62
N GLU A 219 -1.21 -18.30 -19.72
CA GLU A 219 -0.86 -19.30 -20.74
C GLU A 219 0.47 -18.97 -21.42
N GLU A 220 0.72 -17.68 -21.74
CA GLU A 220 1.99 -17.25 -22.31
C GLU A 220 3.17 -17.54 -21.38
N ILE A 221 3.03 -17.23 -20.09
CA ILE A 221 4.07 -17.52 -19.09
C ILE A 221 4.27 -19.03 -18.93
N LYS A 222 3.19 -19.79 -18.81
CA LYS A 222 3.24 -21.24 -18.60
C LYS A 222 3.90 -21.97 -19.77
N ASN A 223 3.66 -21.51 -20.99
CA ASN A 223 4.30 -22.09 -22.18
C ASN A 223 5.83 -21.86 -22.18
N LYS A 224 6.30 -20.73 -21.63
CA LYS A 224 7.72 -20.39 -21.57
C LYS A 224 8.41 -20.84 -20.29
N ILE A 225 7.65 -21.09 -19.23
CA ILE A 225 8.12 -21.52 -17.91
C ILE A 225 7.14 -22.57 -17.37
N PRO A 226 7.26 -23.85 -17.78
CA PRO A 226 6.34 -24.91 -17.35
C PRO A 226 6.25 -25.11 -15.83
N GLN A 227 7.33 -24.77 -15.09
CA GLN A 227 7.40 -24.85 -13.63
C GLN A 227 6.70 -23.70 -12.91
N ALA A 228 6.22 -22.68 -13.63
CA ALA A 228 5.56 -21.50 -13.03
C ALA A 228 4.25 -21.89 -12.33
N LEU A 229 4.05 -21.36 -11.12
CA LEU A 229 2.84 -21.55 -10.33
C LEU A 229 1.99 -20.28 -10.34
N PHE A 230 0.68 -20.49 -10.32
CA PHE A 230 -0.34 -19.45 -10.28
C PHE A 230 -1.36 -19.77 -9.18
N PRO A 231 -0.98 -19.62 -7.90
CA PRO A 231 -1.74 -20.15 -6.79
C PRO A 231 -3.14 -19.57 -6.65
N GLU A 232 -3.32 -18.28 -6.97
CA GLU A 232 -4.62 -17.60 -6.85
C GLU A 232 -5.72 -18.27 -7.69
N LYS A 233 -5.37 -18.85 -8.85
CA LYS A 233 -6.33 -19.59 -9.71
C LYS A 233 -6.88 -20.86 -9.07
N ASN A 234 -6.16 -21.43 -8.13
CA ASN A 234 -6.47 -22.72 -7.52
C ASN A 234 -7.11 -22.55 -6.13
N SER A 235 -7.61 -21.33 -5.83
CA SER A 235 -8.25 -21.00 -4.57
C SER A 235 -9.63 -20.37 -4.75
N ASN A 236 -10.56 -20.81 -3.90
CA ASN A 236 -11.87 -20.17 -3.75
C ASN A 236 -11.83 -19.01 -2.74
N LEU A 237 -10.69 -18.80 -2.04
CA LEU A 237 -10.48 -17.74 -1.06
C LEU A 237 -9.73 -16.54 -1.64
N ASN A 238 -9.88 -16.31 -2.94
CA ASN A 238 -9.12 -15.28 -3.66
C ASN A 238 -9.41 -13.87 -3.13
N SER A 239 -8.39 -13.29 -2.49
CA SER A 239 -8.48 -11.96 -1.87
C SER A 239 -7.10 -11.34 -1.69
N PRO A 240 -7.00 -10.02 -1.46
CA PRO A 240 -5.75 -9.37 -1.09
C PRO A 240 -5.05 -10.01 0.11
N ALA A 241 -5.81 -10.50 1.08
CA ALA A 241 -5.27 -11.15 2.27
C ALA A 241 -4.66 -12.54 1.95
N LEU A 242 -5.22 -13.27 0.98
CA LEU A 242 -4.60 -14.50 0.47
C LEU A 242 -3.25 -14.21 -0.19
N VAL A 243 -3.12 -13.12 -0.96
CA VAL A 243 -1.83 -12.70 -1.54
C VAL A 243 -0.78 -12.50 -0.45
N THR A 244 -1.15 -11.82 0.64
CA THR A 244 -0.25 -11.64 1.81
C THR A 244 0.10 -12.99 2.46
N ALA A 245 -0.87 -13.89 2.62
CA ALA A 245 -0.62 -15.23 3.18
C ALA A 245 0.30 -16.07 2.27
N LEU A 246 0.09 -16.04 0.95
CA LEU A 246 0.95 -16.69 -0.03
C LEU A 246 2.37 -16.11 -0.01
N ALA A 247 2.49 -14.79 0.14
CA ALA A 247 3.78 -14.12 0.23
C ALA A 247 4.62 -14.66 1.38
N SER A 248 4.03 -15.01 2.53
CA SER A 248 4.77 -15.60 3.66
C SER A 248 5.40 -16.96 3.37
N ARG A 249 5.06 -17.59 2.24
CA ARG A 249 5.63 -18.86 1.79
C ARG A 249 6.79 -18.69 0.81
N LEU A 250 7.14 -17.46 0.46
CA LEU A 250 8.19 -17.14 -0.51
C LEU A 250 9.52 -16.90 0.19
N ASP A 251 10.60 -17.31 -0.44
CA ASP A 251 11.95 -16.93 0.00
C ASP A 251 12.19 -15.45 -0.21
N TYR A 252 11.72 -14.92 -1.34
CA TYR A 252 11.72 -13.49 -1.70
C TYR A 252 10.76 -13.22 -2.86
N ALA A 253 10.52 -11.94 -3.12
CA ALA A 253 9.69 -11.53 -4.25
C ALA A 253 10.35 -10.46 -5.12
N ILE A 254 9.97 -10.44 -6.41
CA ILE A 254 10.37 -9.42 -7.37
C ILE A 254 9.08 -8.76 -7.88
N SER A 255 9.00 -7.45 -7.71
CA SER A 255 7.79 -6.72 -8.02
C SER A 255 8.09 -5.38 -8.69
N ILE A 256 7.14 -4.90 -9.49
CA ILE A 256 7.05 -3.49 -9.87
C ILE A 256 6.23 -2.72 -8.82
N ASP A 257 6.20 -1.38 -8.91
CA ASP A 257 5.33 -0.54 -8.09
C ASP A 257 3.84 -0.74 -8.44
N ASN A 258 3.18 -1.62 -7.68
CA ASN A 258 1.76 -1.95 -7.83
C ASN A 258 1.10 -2.33 -6.49
N GLY A 259 -0.22 -2.62 -6.51
CA GLY A 259 -0.97 -3.00 -5.32
C GLY A 259 -0.51 -4.33 -4.70
N ILE A 260 -0.12 -5.31 -5.52
CA ILE A 260 0.36 -6.64 -5.07
C ILE A 260 1.67 -6.50 -4.29
N MET A 261 2.57 -5.61 -4.71
CA MET A 261 3.79 -5.27 -3.98
C MET A 261 3.48 -4.91 -2.52
N HIS A 262 2.47 -4.05 -2.30
CA HIS A 262 2.06 -3.65 -0.96
C HIS A 262 1.43 -4.79 -0.16
N MET A 263 0.65 -5.69 -0.82
CA MET A 263 0.11 -6.88 -0.16
C MET A 263 1.22 -7.83 0.27
N MET A 264 2.19 -8.11 -0.62
CA MET A 264 3.33 -8.96 -0.29
C MET A 264 4.21 -8.38 0.80
N SER A 265 4.37 -7.05 0.83
CA SER A 265 5.20 -6.36 1.82
C SER A 265 4.68 -6.50 3.25
N LEU A 266 3.39 -6.77 3.46
CA LEU A 266 2.81 -7.04 4.79
C LEU A 266 3.33 -8.34 5.42
N ALA A 267 3.88 -9.25 4.62
CA ALA A 267 4.54 -10.45 5.11
C ALA A 267 6.01 -10.23 5.50
N GLU A 268 6.55 -9.01 5.30
CA GLU A 268 7.95 -8.60 5.57
C GLU A 268 9.03 -9.55 4.98
N ILE A 269 8.71 -10.24 3.89
CA ILE A 269 9.67 -11.08 3.17
C ILE A 269 10.70 -10.21 2.43
N PRO A 270 11.90 -10.74 2.12
CA PRO A 270 12.85 -10.05 1.25
C PRO A 270 12.20 -9.72 -0.10
N MET A 271 12.36 -8.48 -0.58
CA MET A 271 11.80 -8.08 -1.88
C MET A 271 12.79 -7.23 -2.67
N ILE A 272 12.77 -7.42 -3.99
CA ILE A 272 13.40 -6.52 -4.96
C ILE A 272 12.27 -5.80 -5.69
N VAL A 273 12.25 -4.46 -5.57
CA VAL A 273 11.18 -3.65 -6.16
C VAL A 273 11.74 -2.75 -7.25
N LEU A 274 11.17 -2.88 -8.45
CA LEU A 274 11.58 -2.15 -9.64
C LEU A 274 10.73 -0.88 -9.77
N PHE A 275 11.41 0.26 -9.84
CA PHE A 275 10.79 1.57 -10.04
C PHE A 275 11.23 2.20 -11.37
N GLY A 276 10.28 2.83 -12.03
CA GLY A 276 10.50 3.64 -13.23
C GLY A 276 10.01 5.08 -13.03
N PRO A 277 8.82 5.44 -13.54
CA PRO A 277 8.33 6.83 -13.51
C PRO A 277 7.90 7.29 -12.11
N THR A 278 7.56 6.38 -11.20
CA THR A 278 7.05 6.70 -9.86
C THR A 278 8.17 7.01 -8.86
N ASN A 279 7.82 7.66 -7.75
CA ASN A 279 8.78 8.01 -6.71
C ASN A 279 8.95 6.85 -5.72
N SER A 280 10.13 6.21 -5.77
CA SER A 280 10.47 5.09 -4.89
C SER A 280 10.50 5.49 -3.41
N ASP A 281 11.00 6.68 -3.05
CA ASP A 281 10.99 7.18 -1.66
C ASP A 281 9.59 7.24 -1.05
N LYS A 282 8.59 7.51 -1.90
CA LYS A 282 7.20 7.64 -1.48
C LYS A 282 6.44 6.31 -1.43
N PHE A 283 6.69 5.44 -2.41
CA PHE A 283 5.84 4.27 -2.64
C PHE A 283 6.48 2.94 -2.30
N ALA A 284 7.81 2.87 -2.15
CA ALA A 284 8.45 1.64 -1.72
C ALA A 284 8.04 1.27 -0.29
N PRO A 285 7.83 -0.02 0.00
CA PRO A 285 7.67 -0.50 1.36
C PRO A 285 8.91 -0.17 2.21
N LYS A 286 8.72 0.04 3.51
CA LYS A 286 9.80 0.52 4.41
C LYS A 286 10.12 -0.53 5.46
N TYR A 287 10.98 -1.48 5.12
CA TYR A 287 11.58 -2.43 6.06
C TYR A 287 12.94 -2.91 5.54
N ASN A 288 13.75 -3.52 6.41
CA ASN A 288 15.19 -3.75 6.14
C ASN A 288 15.50 -4.69 4.96
N SER A 289 14.60 -5.62 4.63
CA SER A 289 14.82 -6.62 3.57
C SER A 289 14.32 -6.17 2.18
N ILE A 290 14.11 -4.86 1.98
CA ILE A 290 13.74 -4.30 0.67
C ILE A 290 14.98 -3.81 -0.07
N LYS A 291 15.15 -4.27 -1.31
CA LYS A 291 16.09 -3.72 -2.28
C LYS A 291 15.32 -2.97 -3.36
N ILE A 292 15.68 -1.71 -3.60
CA ILE A 292 15.03 -0.86 -4.60
C ILE A 292 15.95 -0.70 -5.79
N LEU A 293 15.46 -1.08 -6.97
CA LEU A 293 16.09 -0.78 -8.26
C LEU A 293 15.27 0.32 -8.95
N ASP A 294 15.76 1.55 -8.88
CA ASP A 294 15.10 2.71 -9.48
C ASP A 294 15.86 3.13 -10.75
N SER A 295 15.21 3.06 -11.91
CA SER A 295 15.83 3.40 -13.19
C SER A 295 16.26 4.87 -13.27
N LYS A 296 15.65 5.76 -12.48
CA LYS A 296 16.06 7.16 -12.38
C LYS A 296 17.41 7.31 -11.67
N ILE A 297 17.69 6.45 -10.69
CA ILE A 297 18.95 6.44 -9.95
C ILE A 297 20.03 5.72 -10.78
N LEU A 298 19.71 4.50 -11.27
CA LEU A 298 20.67 3.65 -11.98
C LEU A 298 21.03 4.20 -13.37
N TYR A 299 20.03 4.73 -14.09
CA TYR A 299 20.14 5.06 -15.51
C TYR A 299 19.71 6.49 -15.86
N LYS A 300 19.42 7.33 -14.87
CA LYS A 300 18.91 8.71 -15.02
C LYS A 300 17.68 8.80 -15.94
N SER A 301 16.86 7.75 -15.97
CA SER A 301 15.71 7.60 -16.86
C SER A 301 14.46 7.11 -16.11
N LYS A 302 13.29 7.56 -16.56
CA LYS A 302 11.99 7.06 -16.08
C LYS A 302 11.60 5.73 -16.71
N ASN A 303 12.37 5.22 -17.68
CA ASN A 303 12.06 3.97 -18.35
C ASN A 303 12.52 2.77 -17.50
N ILE A 304 11.57 2.07 -16.90
CA ILE A 304 11.82 0.90 -16.07
C ILE A 304 12.52 -0.24 -16.84
N ASN A 305 12.34 -0.32 -18.17
CA ASN A 305 12.92 -1.37 -19.00
C ASN A 305 14.43 -1.24 -19.21
N LEU A 306 15.04 -0.17 -18.73
CA LEU A 306 16.51 -0.06 -18.68
C LEU A 306 17.10 -0.89 -17.53
N ILE A 307 16.29 -1.23 -16.50
CA ILE A 307 16.72 -2.18 -15.48
C ILE A 307 16.86 -3.56 -16.16
N THR A 308 18.06 -4.10 -16.14
CA THR A 308 18.36 -5.37 -16.80
C THR A 308 18.11 -6.57 -15.90
N VAL A 309 17.95 -7.76 -16.48
CA VAL A 309 17.88 -9.01 -15.72
C VAL A 309 19.14 -9.20 -14.86
N LYS A 310 20.31 -8.76 -15.36
CA LYS A 310 21.58 -8.83 -14.63
C LYS A 310 21.56 -7.96 -13.37
N ASP A 311 20.96 -6.76 -13.42
CA ASP A 311 20.84 -5.88 -12.25
C ASP A 311 20.00 -6.56 -11.15
N VAL A 312 18.90 -7.21 -11.54
CA VAL A 312 18.04 -7.94 -10.61
C VAL A 312 18.75 -9.16 -10.02
N LEU A 313 19.42 -9.96 -10.86
CA LEU A 313 20.19 -11.13 -10.41
C LEU A 313 21.37 -10.76 -9.50
N GLY A 314 22.00 -9.63 -9.72
CA GLY A 314 23.07 -9.09 -8.87
C GLY A 314 22.55 -8.52 -7.53
N SER A 315 21.23 -8.37 -7.41
CA SER A 315 20.57 -7.91 -6.18
C SER A 315 19.97 -9.05 -5.34
N ILE A 316 19.94 -10.26 -5.84
CA ILE A 316 19.57 -11.48 -5.10
C ILE A 316 20.75 -11.96 -4.29
#